data_5bf3674315bd8da3abcbc0e575817bbd
#
_entry.id   5bf3674315bd8da3abcbc0e575817bbd
#
_cell.length_a   1.000
_cell.length_b   1.000
_cell.length_c   1.000
_cell.angle_alpha   90.00
_cell.angle_beta   90.00
_cell.angle_gamma   90.00
#
_symmetry.space_group_name_H-M   'P 1'
#
loop_
_entity.id
_entity.type
_entity.pdbx_description
1 polymer ?
#
loop_
_entity_poly.entity_id
_entity_poly.type
_entity_poly.pdbx_seq_one_letter_code
_entity_poly.pdbx_strand_id
1 'polypeptide(L)'
;MARPVTLFTGQWADLPITKMAQFTKDAGYDGIELACWGDHFEVDKAHSDPGYCKAKRELLDKLGLQCHAISAHLVGQAVLDPIDSRHKAILPGYVWGDGNPAGVNQRAIDELKKTAHAAKNFGVKVVNGFTGSSIWHLNYSFPPVPQSMIDDGYKLFADRFNPILDEFKACGVKFALEVHPTEIAFDIYSAKKALEAVNHRPEFGFNFDPSHLLWQSVDPVEFIREFPDRIYHVHIKDATTKLNGKSGILCSHLNFGDPRRGWDFRSPGRGSVNFEEIIR
;
A
#
# COMPACT_ATOMS: atom_id res chain seq x y z
N MET A 1 6.72 14.62 21.98
CA MET A 1 7.09 13.19 22.03
C MET A 1 7.55 12.78 20.63
N ALA A 2 8.62 12.00 20.52
CA ALA A 2 9.05 11.45 19.23
C ALA A 2 7.94 10.52 18.66
N ARG A 3 7.76 10.51 17.34
CA ARG A 3 6.85 9.58 16.68
C ARG A 3 7.48 8.18 16.71
N PRO A 4 6.70 7.10 16.95
CA PRO A 4 7.25 5.75 16.94
C PRO A 4 7.71 5.36 15.54
N VAL A 5 8.84 4.66 15.46
CA VAL A 5 9.37 4.10 14.22
C VAL A 5 9.10 2.60 14.21
N THR A 6 8.35 2.13 13.22
CA THR A 6 7.91 0.74 13.09
C THR A 6 8.52 0.08 11.85
N LEU A 7 8.76 -1.23 11.93
CA LEU A 7 9.25 -2.00 10.79
C LEU A 7 8.06 -2.65 10.05
N PHE A 8 7.91 -2.37 8.76
CA PHE A 8 6.96 -3.08 7.90
C PHE A 8 7.52 -4.46 7.53
N THR A 9 6.75 -5.51 7.78
CA THR A 9 7.22 -6.89 7.65
C THR A 9 7.05 -7.51 6.28
N GLY A 10 6.46 -6.82 5.33
CA GLY A 10 6.09 -7.36 4.01
C GLY A 10 7.24 -7.94 3.19
N GLN A 11 8.47 -7.43 3.38
CA GLN A 11 9.66 -7.91 2.67
C GLN A 11 10.21 -9.24 3.21
N TRP A 12 9.74 -9.69 4.36
CA TRP A 12 10.22 -10.89 5.06
C TRP A 12 9.09 -11.85 5.40
N ALA A 13 8.02 -11.86 4.60
CA ALA A 13 6.86 -12.73 4.84
C ALA A 13 7.14 -14.23 4.60
N ASP A 14 8.32 -14.55 4.12
CA ASP A 14 8.90 -15.90 4.08
C ASP A 14 9.46 -16.37 5.42
N LEU A 15 9.70 -15.45 6.37
CA LEU A 15 10.15 -15.76 7.72
C LEU A 15 8.96 -15.81 8.69
N PRO A 16 8.99 -16.69 9.71
CA PRO A 16 7.95 -16.70 10.74
C PRO A 16 7.85 -15.35 11.47
N ILE A 17 6.63 -14.91 11.80
CA ILE A 17 6.38 -13.65 12.51
C ILE A 17 7.13 -13.57 13.85
N THR A 18 7.29 -14.69 14.55
CA THR A 18 8.04 -14.75 15.82
C THR A 18 9.50 -14.34 15.63
N LYS A 19 10.11 -14.74 14.50
CA LYS A 19 11.47 -14.37 14.11
C LYS A 19 11.56 -12.90 13.74
N MET A 20 10.57 -12.40 12.99
CA MET A 20 10.52 -11.00 12.58
C MET A 20 10.26 -10.06 13.75
N ALA A 21 9.40 -10.43 14.69
CA ALA A 21 9.15 -9.64 15.88
C ALA A 21 10.43 -9.55 16.76
N GLN A 22 11.16 -10.66 16.94
CA GLN A 22 12.43 -10.63 17.65
C GLN A 22 13.47 -9.76 16.93
N PHE A 23 13.62 -9.94 15.60
CA PHE A 23 14.52 -9.11 14.80
C PHE A 23 14.20 -7.62 14.91
N THR A 24 12.91 -7.25 14.83
CA THR A 24 12.44 -5.86 14.95
C THR A 24 12.83 -5.27 16.30
N LYS A 25 12.67 -6.05 17.39
CA LYS A 25 13.09 -5.67 18.74
C LYS A 25 14.59 -5.46 18.82
N ASP A 26 15.37 -6.43 18.34
CA ASP A 26 16.83 -6.40 18.40
C ASP A 26 17.42 -5.27 17.58
N ALA A 27 16.76 -4.88 16.48
CA ALA A 27 17.12 -3.74 15.64
C ALA A 27 16.74 -2.39 16.26
N GLY A 28 16.05 -2.35 17.40
CA GLY A 28 15.74 -1.13 18.14
C GLY A 28 14.51 -0.35 17.63
N TYR A 29 13.62 -0.99 16.87
CA TYR A 29 12.37 -0.36 16.47
C TYR A 29 11.37 -0.29 17.64
N ASP A 30 10.52 0.75 17.63
CA ASP A 30 9.44 0.94 18.62
C ASP A 30 8.27 -0.02 18.38
N GLY A 31 8.14 -0.55 17.16
CA GLY A 31 7.02 -1.39 16.81
C GLY A 31 7.14 -2.04 15.43
N ILE A 32 6.03 -2.60 14.99
CA ILE A 32 5.93 -3.42 13.79
C ILE A 32 4.65 -3.09 13.01
N GLU A 33 4.71 -3.09 11.71
CA GLU A 33 3.57 -3.06 10.81
C GLU A 33 3.43 -4.45 10.18
N LEU A 34 2.30 -5.12 10.42
CA LEU A 34 2.11 -6.51 10.02
C LEU A 34 1.57 -6.62 8.60
N ALA A 35 2.25 -7.38 7.77
CA ALA A 35 1.78 -7.75 6.44
C ALA A 35 0.60 -8.73 6.53
N CYS A 36 -0.48 -8.49 5.78
CA CYS A 36 -1.63 -9.40 5.69
C CYS A 36 -1.36 -10.57 4.73
N TRP A 37 -0.13 -11.11 4.77
CA TRP A 37 0.29 -12.30 4.03
C TRP A 37 1.40 -13.05 4.77
N GLY A 38 1.69 -14.28 4.33
CA GLY A 38 2.50 -15.20 5.11
C GLY A 38 1.78 -15.59 6.40
N ASP A 39 2.53 -15.80 7.49
CA ASP A 39 1.99 -16.04 8.84
C ASP A 39 1.95 -14.75 9.67
N HIS A 40 2.27 -13.59 9.06
CA HIS A 40 2.41 -12.34 9.79
C HIS A 40 1.06 -11.85 10.31
N PHE A 41 0.04 -11.79 9.45
CA PHE A 41 -1.32 -11.46 9.85
C PHE A 41 -2.34 -12.13 8.92
N GLU A 42 -3.04 -13.12 9.42
CA GLU A 42 -4.06 -13.88 8.69
C GLU A 42 -5.43 -13.25 8.89
N VAL A 43 -5.92 -12.56 7.86
CA VAL A 43 -7.15 -11.75 7.90
C VAL A 43 -8.37 -12.58 8.31
N ASP A 44 -8.56 -13.77 7.73
CA ASP A 44 -9.69 -14.65 8.07
C ASP A 44 -9.70 -15.06 9.55
N LYS A 45 -8.53 -15.37 10.13
CA LYS A 45 -8.41 -15.70 11.54
C LYS A 45 -8.65 -14.46 12.42
N ALA A 46 -8.06 -13.32 12.07
CA ALA A 46 -8.26 -12.09 12.82
C ALA A 46 -9.71 -11.58 12.75
N HIS A 47 -10.43 -11.89 11.66
CA HIS A 47 -11.85 -11.57 11.52
C HIS A 47 -12.73 -12.47 12.39
N SER A 48 -12.47 -13.78 12.46
CA SER A 48 -13.38 -14.78 13.03
C SER A 48 -12.95 -15.33 14.40
N ASP A 49 -11.67 -15.23 14.78
CA ASP A 49 -11.12 -15.78 16.01
C ASP A 49 -10.52 -14.69 16.92
N PRO A 50 -11.22 -14.29 17.99
CA PRO A 50 -10.68 -13.37 18.98
C PRO A 50 -9.38 -13.87 19.66
N GLY A 51 -9.21 -15.17 19.77
CA GLY A 51 -8.01 -15.79 20.36
C GLY A 51 -6.76 -15.53 19.52
N TYR A 52 -6.92 -15.50 18.19
CA TYR A 52 -5.83 -15.17 17.26
C TYR A 52 -5.29 -13.75 17.48
N CYS A 53 -6.18 -12.75 17.52
CA CYS A 53 -5.79 -11.36 17.76
C CYS A 53 -5.11 -11.21 19.13
N LYS A 54 -5.64 -11.86 20.16
CA LYS A 54 -5.06 -11.85 21.51
C LYS A 54 -3.65 -12.45 21.51
N ALA A 55 -3.46 -13.62 20.92
CA ALA A 55 -2.15 -14.26 20.84
C ALA A 55 -1.11 -13.42 20.08
N LYS A 56 -1.51 -12.78 18.97
CA LYS A 56 -0.63 -11.85 18.24
C LYS A 56 -0.25 -10.63 19.09
N ARG A 57 -1.20 -10.04 19.84
CA ARG A 57 -0.90 -8.92 20.75
C ARG A 57 0.05 -9.35 21.85
N GLU A 58 -0.20 -10.48 22.50
CA GLU A 58 0.69 -11.01 23.56
C GLU A 58 2.12 -11.25 23.06
N LEU A 59 2.29 -11.71 21.81
CA LEU A 59 3.61 -11.85 21.18
C LEU A 59 4.33 -10.49 21.10
N LEU A 60 3.64 -9.46 20.61
CA LEU A 60 4.23 -8.13 20.46
C LEU A 60 4.49 -7.46 21.81
N ASP A 61 3.55 -7.57 22.74
CA ASP A 61 3.64 -6.98 24.10
C ASP A 61 4.83 -7.57 24.89
N LYS A 62 5.09 -8.87 24.78
CA LYS A 62 6.26 -9.53 25.40
C LYS A 62 7.58 -8.93 24.90
N LEU A 63 7.62 -8.43 23.70
CA LEU A 63 8.79 -7.80 23.11
C LEU A 63 8.78 -6.27 23.24
N GLY A 64 7.71 -5.69 23.80
CA GLY A 64 7.53 -4.25 23.91
C GLY A 64 7.32 -3.56 22.56
N LEU A 65 6.79 -4.28 21.56
CA LEU A 65 6.55 -3.74 20.22
C LEU A 65 5.11 -3.23 20.06
N GLN A 66 4.98 -2.02 19.56
CA GLN A 66 3.70 -1.43 19.19
C GLN A 66 3.29 -1.88 17.76
N CYS A 67 1.98 -1.87 17.48
CA CYS A 67 1.47 -2.04 16.13
C CYS A 67 0.36 -1.03 15.89
N HIS A 68 0.59 -0.13 14.93
CA HIS A 68 -0.32 0.99 14.62
C HIS A 68 -1.10 0.77 13.34
N ALA A 69 -0.59 -0.04 12.42
CA ALA A 69 -1.21 -0.36 11.14
C ALA A 69 -0.96 -1.82 10.74
N ILE A 70 -1.81 -2.34 9.87
CA ILE A 70 -1.59 -3.57 9.11
C ILE A 70 -1.62 -3.25 7.61
N SER A 71 -1.06 -4.13 6.78
CA SER A 71 -0.85 -3.87 5.36
C SER A 71 -1.49 -4.92 4.46
N ALA A 72 -2.43 -4.50 3.62
CA ALA A 72 -3.19 -5.33 2.69
C ALA A 72 -2.86 -5.06 1.20
N HIS A 73 -1.62 -4.67 0.90
CA HIS A 73 -1.20 -4.25 -0.44
C HIS A 73 -1.51 -5.29 -1.52
N LEU A 74 -1.13 -6.55 -1.30
CA LEU A 74 -1.22 -7.59 -2.32
C LEU A 74 -2.66 -7.86 -2.76
N VAL A 75 -3.58 -7.94 -1.81
CA VAL A 75 -5.01 -8.14 -2.11
C VAL A 75 -5.62 -6.85 -2.68
N GLY A 76 -5.24 -5.71 -2.14
CA GLY A 76 -5.71 -4.40 -2.62
C GLY A 76 -5.43 -4.18 -4.11
N GLN A 77 -4.24 -4.59 -4.59
CA GLN A 77 -3.87 -4.53 -6.01
C GLN A 77 -4.93 -5.17 -6.91
N ALA A 78 -5.47 -6.30 -6.50
CA ALA A 78 -6.43 -7.06 -7.29
C ALA A 78 -7.85 -6.47 -7.30
N VAL A 79 -8.12 -5.39 -6.60
CA VAL A 79 -9.45 -4.77 -6.59
C VAL A 79 -9.76 -4.12 -7.94
N LEU A 80 -8.82 -3.37 -8.52
CA LEU A 80 -9.04 -2.63 -9.76
C LEU A 80 -8.21 -3.13 -10.94
N ASP A 81 -7.15 -3.87 -10.71
CA ASP A 81 -6.31 -4.34 -11.81
C ASP A 81 -7.09 -5.20 -12.80
N PRO A 82 -6.78 -5.10 -14.10
CA PRO A 82 -7.06 -6.16 -15.04
C PRO A 82 -6.29 -7.41 -14.65
N ILE A 83 -6.99 -8.41 -14.12
CA ILE A 83 -6.37 -9.61 -13.56
C ILE A 83 -5.72 -10.46 -14.66
N ASP A 84 -4.47 -10.84 -14.43
CA ASP A 84 -3.69 -11.74 -15.26
C ASP A 84 -2.81 -12.70 -14.42
N SER A 85 -1.94 -13.47 -15.06
CA SER A 85 -1.10 -14.48 -14.41
C SER A 85 -0.15 -13.95 -13.35
N ARG A 86 0.21 -12.67 -13.37
CA ARG A 86 1.08 -12.03 -12.36
C ARG A 86 0.44 -12.04 -10.98
N HIS A 87 -0.88 -11.87 -10.93
CA HIS A 87 -1.64 -11.80 -9.67
C HIS A 87 -1.65 -13.12 -8.91
N LYS A 88 -1.52 -14.26 -9.62
CA LYS A 88 -1.46 -15.58 -8.97
C LYS A 88 -0.33 -15.70 -7.96
N ALA A 89 0.79 -15.04 -8.22
CA ALA A 89 1.97 -15.10 -7.35
C ALA A 89 1.85 -14.28 -6.06
N ILE A 90 0.96 -13.29 -6.04
CA ILE A 90 0.82 -12.36 -4.91
C ILE A 90 -0.46 -12.56 -4.09
N LEU A 91 -1.46 -13.26 -4.64
CA LEU A 91 -2.74 -13.45 -3.99
C LEU A 91 -2.79 -14.74 -3.18
N PRO A 92 -3.46 -14.72 -2.02
CA PRO A 92 -3.82 -15.96 -1.33
C PRO A 92 -4.63 -16.87 -2.24
N GLY A 93 -4.46 -18.18 -2.09
CA GLY A 93 -5.13 -19.18 -2.94
C GLY A 93 -6.66 -19.05 -2.95
N TYR A 94 -7.26 -18.68 -1.83
CA TYR A 94 -8.72 -18.48 -1.73
C TYR A 94 -9.20 -17.19 -2.42
N VAL A 95 -8.35 -16.17 -2.56
CA VAL A 95 -8.66 -14.96 -3.35
C VAL A 95 -8.45 -15.23 -4.82
N TRP A 96 -7.35 -15.90 -5.19
CA TRP A 96 -7.11 -16.29 -6.57
C TRP A 96 -8.19 -17.25 -7.10
N GLY A 97 -8.55 -18.30 -6.34
CA GLY A 97 -9.55 -19.29 -6.70
C GLY A 97 -9.28 -19.94 -8.06
N ASP A 98 -10.24 -19.84 -8.97
CA ASP A 98 -10.17 -20.34 -10.34
C ASP A 98 -9.42 -19.42 -11.33
N GLY A 99 -8.99 -18.24 -10.87
CA GLY A 99 -8.31 -17.25 -11.71
C GLY A 99 -9.23 -16.47 -12.66
N ASN A 100 -10.55 -16.65 -12.57
CA ASN A 100 -11.50 -15.84 -13.35
C ASN A 100 -11.39 -14.37 -12.92
N PRO A 101 -11.08 -13.42 -13.82
CA PRO A 101 -10.80 -12.03 -13.45
C PRO A 101 -11.89 -11.38 -12.60
N ALA A 102 -13.16 -11.49 -12.99
CA ALA A 102 -14.26 -10.90 -12.24
C ALA A 102 -14.42 -11.54 -10.86
N GLY A 103 -14.23 -12.86 -10.76
CA GLY A 103 -14.25 -13.59 -9.50
C GLY A 103 -13.10 -13.19 -8.57
N VAL A 104 -11.89 -13.01 -9.11
CA VAL A 104 -10.71 -12.55 -8.35
C VAL A 104 -10.95 -11.14 -7.82
N ASN A 105 -11.40 -10.20 -8.67
CA ASN A 105 -11.71 -8.83 -8.22
C ASN A 105 -12.76 -8.85 -7.09
N GLN A 106 -13.83 -9.64 -7.21
CA GLN A 106 -14.86 -9.70 -6.18
C GLN A 106 -14.32 -10.27 -4.86
N ARG A 107 -13.54 -11.36 -4.91
CA ARG A 107 -12.93 -11.94 -3.70
C ARG A 107 -11.91 -10.99 -3.06
N ALA A 108 -11.20 -10.18 -3.84
CA ALA A 108 -10.33 -9.14 -3.32
C ALA A 108 -11.11 -8.02 -2.59
N ILE A 109 -12.24 -7.59 -3.15
CA ILE A 109 -13.16 -6.65 -2.49
C ILE A 109 -13.64 -7.21 -1.14
N ASP A 110 -14.09 -8.46 -1.14
CA ASP A 110 -14.62 -9.12 0.06
C ASP A 110 -13.50 -9.28 1.13
N GLU A 111 -12.28 -9.57 0.70
CA GLU A 111 -11.13 -9.69 1.61
C GLU A 111 -10.74 -8.33 2.22
N LEU A 112 -10.76 -7.23 1.45
CA LEU A 112 -10.54 -5.89 2.03
C LEU A 112 -11.62 -5.50 3.04
N LYS A 113 -12.87 -5.86 2.79
CA LYS A 113 -13.95 -5.66 3.77
C LYS A 113 -13.67 -6.42 5.06
N LYS A 114 -13.27 -7.70 4.97
CA LYS A 114 -12.86 -8.48 6.14
C LYS A 114 -11.65 -7.85 6.85
N THR A 115 -10.71 -7.30 6.08
CA THR A 115 -9.52 -6.65 6.64
C THR A 115 -9.88 -5.47 7.55
N ALA A 116 -10.93 -4.70 7.24
CA ALA A 116 -11.43 -3.64 8.12
C ALA A 116 -11.89 -4.20 9.48
N HIS A 117 -12.63 -5.31 9.48
CA HIS A 117 -13.05 -5.99 10.70
C HIS A 117 -11.86 -6.60 11.46
N ALA A 118 -10.93 -7.23 10.75
CA ALA A 118 -9.70 -7.78 11.33
C ALA A 118 -8.85 -6.69 12.00
N ALA A 119 -8.71 -5.52 11.36
CA ALA A 119 -8.04 -4.36 11.91
C ALA A 119 -8.70 -3.86 13.21
N LYS A 120 -10.04 -3.75 13.21
CA LYS A 120 -10.83 -3.41 14.41
C LYS A 120 -10.61 -4.41 15.53
N ASN A 121 -10.71 -5.72 15.24
CA ASN A 121 -10.55 -6.79 16.22
C ASN A 121 -9.13 -6.81 16.81
N PHE A 122 -8.15 -6.55 15.97
CA PHE A 122 -6.75 -6.44 16.39
C PHE A 122 -6.44 -5.11 17.11
N GLY A 123 -7.28 -4.09 16.97
CA GLY A 123 -7.15 -2.80 17.66
C GLY A 123 -6.25 -1.79 16.95
N VAL A 124 -6.05 -1.90 15.62
CA VAL A 124 -5.39 -0.87 14.80
C VAL A 124 -6.42 0.00 14.09
N LYS A 125 -6.01 1.23 13.74
CA LYS A 125 -6.90 2.23 13.14
C LYS A 125 -6.61 2.49 11.66
N VAL A 126 -5.52 1.95 11.13
CA VAL A 126 -5.09 2.15 9.76
C VAL A 126 -4.81 0.81 9.10
N VAL A 127 -5.31 0.66 7.89
CA VAL A 127 -4.91 -0.41 6.96
C VAL A 127 -4.24 0.26 5.77
N ASN A 128 -2.95 0.01 5.59
CA ASN A 128 -2.22 0.40 4.40
C ASN A 128 -2.52 -0.57 3.26
N GLY A 129 -2.54 -0.09 2.04
CA GLY A 129 -2.79 -0.98 0.92
C GLY A 129 -2.67 -0.33 -0.44
N PHE A 130 -2.83 -1.16 -1.46
CA PHE A 130 -2.98 -0.76 -2.85
C PHE A 130 -4.45 -0.79 -3.26
N THR A 131 -4.74 -0.20 -4.40
CA THR A 131 -6.06 -0.24 -5.02
C THR A 131 -6.05 -1.01 -6.34
N GLY A 132 -4.87 -1.09 -6.96
CA GLY A 132 -4.73 -1.35 -8.37
C GLY A 132 -5.25 -0.19 -9.22
N SER A 133 -5.28 -0.39 -10.53
CA SER A 133 -5.82 0.59 -11.47
C SER A 133 -6.21 -0.07 -12.80
N SER A 134 -7.42 0.19 -13.24
CA SER A 134 -7.89 -0.20 -14.58
C SER A 134 -7.36 0.70 -15.70
N ILE A 135 -6.73 1.83 -15.36
CA ILE A 135 -6.31 2.88 -16.31
C ILE A 135 -4.82 3.22 -16.26
N TRP A 136 -4.05 2.70 -15.30
CA TRP A 136 -2.62 2.99 -15.21
C TRP A 136 -1.87 2.71 -16.52
N HIS A 137 -2.15 1.60 -17.19
CA HIS A 137 -1.52 1.21 -18.44
C HIS A 137 -1.83 2.16 -19.60
N LEU A 138 -2.80 3.07 -19.45
CA LEU A 138 -3.17 4.09 -20.40
C LEU A 138 -2.39 5.40 -20.22
N ASN A 139 -1.52 5.50 -19.22
CA ASN A 139 -0.81 6.73 -18.88
C ASN A 139 0.06 7.29 -20.04
N TYR A 140 0.62 6.40 -20.84
CA TYR A 140 1.30 6.77 -22.10
C TYR A 140 0.88 5.80 -23.21
N SER A 141 -0.16 6.16 -23.95
CA SER A 141 -0.77 5.25 -24.92
C SER A 141 -0.87 5.89 -26.31
N PHE A 142 -0.64 5.04 -27.30
CA PHE A 142 -1.00 5.29 -28.69
C PHE A 142 -1.78 4.06 -29.20
N PRO A 143 -3.01 4.24 -29.77
CA PRO A 143 -3.74 5.50 -30.06
C PRO A 143 -4.03 6.36 -28.83
N PRO A 144 -4.30 7.68 -29.01
CA PRO A 144 -4.67 8.58 -27.93
C PRO A 144 -5.87 8.07 -27.14
N VAL A 145 -5.79 8.20 -25.82
CA VAL A 145 -6.86 7.74 -24.90
C VAL A 145 -7.95 8.80 -24.82
N PRO A 146 -9.22 8.47 -25.14
CA PRO A 146 -10.35 9.35 -24.88
C PRO A 146 -10.51 9.62 -23.39
N GLN A 147 -10.88 10.86 -23.01
CA GLN A 147 -11.10 11.24 -21.62
C GLN A 147 -12.13 10.34 -20.92
N SER A 148 -13.15 9.90 -21.65
CA SER A 148 -14.18 8.99 -21.13
C SER A 148 -13.61 7.68 -20.55
N MET A 149 -12.54 7.13 -21.14
CA MET A 149 -11.90 5.91 -20.60
C MET A 149 -11.23 6.18 -19.24
N ILE A 150 -10.66 7.38 -19.07
CA ILE A 150 -10.09 7.78 -17.78
C ILE A 150 -11.19 7.99 -16.74
N ASP A 151 -12.27 8.67 -17.13
CA ASP A 151 -13.43 8.92 -16.26
C ASP A 151 -14.10 7.60 -15.83
N ASP A 152 -14.23 6.64 -16.74
CA ASP A 152 -14.73 5.29 -16.44
C ASP A 152 -13.83 4.55 -15.45
N GLY A 153 -12.51 4.75 -15.51
CA GLY A 153 -11.58 4.17 -14.54
C GLY A 153 -11.78 4.71 -13.13
N TYR A 154 -11.94 6.03 -12.96
CA TYR A 154 -12.26 6.62 -11.65
C TYR A 154 -13.67 6.26 -11.17
N LYS A 155 -14.62 6.14 -12.09
CA LYS A 155 -15.96 5.63 -11.75
C LYS A 155 -15.89 4.19 -11.23
N LEU A 156 -15.16 3.31 -11.91
CA LEU A 156 -14.95 1.93 -11.46
C LEU A 156 -14.29 1.88 -10.06
N PHE A 157 -13.31 2.75 -9.82
CA PHE A 157 -12.71 2.90 -8.50
C PHE A 157 -13.78 3.26 -7.46
N ALA A 158 -14.59 4.28 -7.70
CA ALA A 158 -15.65 4.67 -6.79
C ALA A 158 -16.67 3.54 -6.55
N ASP A 159 -17.10 2.86 -7.61
CA ASP A 159 -18.08 1.78 -7.55
C ASP A 159 -17.58 0.60 -6.68
N ARG A 160 -16.28 0.27 -6.73
CA ARG A 160 -15.70 -0.84 -5.97
C ARG A 160 -15.24 -0.43 -4.57
N PHE A 161 -14.67 0.77 -4.41
CA PHE A 161 -14.14 1.21 -3.12
C PHE A 161 -15.20 1.78 -2.17
N ASN A 162 -16.27 2.43 -2.64
CA ASN A 162 -17.29 2.93 -1.72
C ASN A 162 -17.88 1.84 -0.81
N PRO A 163 -18.25 0.64 -1.30
CA PRO A 163 -18.73 -0.45 -0.44
C PRO A 163 -17.64 -0.98 0.53
N ILE A 164 -16.36 -0.91 0.16
CA ILE A 164 -15.23 -1.23 1.05
C ILE A 164 -15.14 -0.17 2.15
N LEU A 165 -15.16 1.11 1.77
CA LEU A 165 -15.06 2.23 2.70
C LEU A 165 -16.25 2.30 3.67
N ASP A 166 -17.42 1.77 3.30
CA ASP A 166 -18.56 1.63 4.22
C ASP A 166 -18.23 0.68 5.38
N GLU A 167 -17.54 -0.44 5.11
CA GLU A 167 -17.07 -1.36 6.15
C GLU A 167 -15.97 -0.72 7.00
N PHE A 168 -15.04 0.02 6.37
CA PHE A 168 -14.01 0.76 7.10
C PHE A 168 -14.63 1.79 8.06
N LYS A 169 -15.66 2.51 7.62
CA LYS A 169 -16.44 3.43 8.46
C LYS A 169 -17.10 2.71 9.62
N ALA A 170 -17.80 1.60 9.36
CA ALA A 170 -18.49 0.80 10.38
C ALA A 170 -17.50 0.24 11.42
N CYS A 171 -16.27 -0.02 11.03
CA CYS A 171 -15.20 -0.48 11.91
C CYS A 171 -14.45 0.65 12.62
N GLY A 172 -14.61 1.90 12.22
CA GLY A 172 -13.84 3.04 12.72
C GLY A 172 -12.35 2.95 12.35
N VAL A 173 -12.07 2.40 11.16
CA VAL A 173 -10.74 2.18 10.60
C VAL A 173 -10.60 3.02 9.33
N LYS A 174 -9.39 3.43 8.99
CA LYS A 174 -9.08 4.18 7.77
C LYS A 174 -8.27 3.32 6.81
N PHE A 175 -8.57 3.45 5.51
CA PHE A 175 -7.75 2.91 4.44
C PHE A 175 -6.74 3.96 3.99
N ALA A 176 -5.47 3.60 3.96
CA ALA A 176 -4.38 4.46 3.53
C ALA A 176 -3.75 3.87 2.25
N LEU A 177 -4.10 4.45 1.09
CA LEU A 177 -3.49 4.06 -0.18
C LEU A 177 -2.03 4.49 -0.22
N GLU A 178 -1.10 3.56 -0.43
CA GLU A 178 0.26 3.92 -0.80
C GLU A 178 0.26 4.50 -2.20
N VAL A 179 0.59 5.80 -2.31
CA VAL A 179 0.63 6.53 -3.59
C VAL A 179 1.80 6.00 -4.40
N HIS A 180 1.47 5.24 -5.45
CA HIS A 180 2.42 4.39 -6.14
C HIS A 180 2.07 4.29 -7.63
N PRO A 181 3.03 4.38 -8.55
CA PRO A 181 2.82 4.00 -9.94
C PRO A 181 2.26 2.59 -10.03
N THR A 182 1.24 2.39 -10.85
CA THR A 182 0.32 1.27 -11.02
C THR A 182 -1.00 1.39 -10.27
N GLU A 183 -1.09 2.30 -9.28
CA GLU A 183 -2.32 2.53 -8.53
C GLU A 183 -3.21 3.59 -9.19
N ILE A 184 -4.44 3.73 -8.68
CA ILE A 184 -5.36 4.78 -9.14
C ILE A 184 -4.84 6.19 -8.81
N ALA A 185 -4.04 6.33 -7.75
CA ALA A 185 -3.33 7.54 -7.38
C ALA A 185 -1.82 7.27 -7.32
N PHE A 186 -1.05 7.98 -8.13
CA PHE A 186 0.40 7.81 -8.27
C PHE A 186 1.18 9.13 -8.21
N ASP A 187 0.46 10.27 -8.24
CA ASP A 187 0.99 11.62 -8.10
C ASP A 187 -0.05 12.54 -7.44
N ILE A 188 0.24 13.84 -7.33
CA ILE A 188 -0.67 14.81 -6.70
C ILE A 188 -2.01 14.92 -7.43
N TYR A 189 -2.00 14.98 -8.75
CA TYR A 189 -3.23 15.19 -9.53
C TYR A 189 -4.11 13.95 -9.57
N SER A 190 -3.54 12.76 -9.71
CA SER A 190 -4.28 11.51 -9.63
C SER A 190 -4.82 11.26 -8.21
N ALA A 191 -4.07 11.67 -7.17
CA ALA A 191 -4.54 11.61 -5.79
C ALA A 191 -5.75 12.52 -5.53
N LYS A 192 -5.76 13.76 -6.10
CA LYS A 192 -6.93 14.65 -6.06
C LYS A 192 -8.16 14.00 -6.70
N LYS A 193 -8.00 13.46 -7.91
CA LYS A 193 -9.09 12.77 -8.61
C LYS A 193 -9.60 11.55 -7.87
N ALA A 194 -8.72 10.78 -7.22
CA ALA A 194 -9.13 9.65 -6.41
C ALA A 194 -9.97 10.10 -5.19
N LEU A 195 -9.58 11.18 -4.50
CA LEU A 195 -10.38 11.76 -3.43
C LEU A 195 -11.75 12.25 -3.91
N GLU A 196 -11.78 12.96 -5.04
CA GLU A 196 -13.03 13.43 -5.67
C GLU A 196 -13.96 12.25 -6.00
N ALA A 197 -13.42 11.19 -6.60
CA ALA A 197 -14.20 10.02 -7.01
C ALA A 197 -14.92 9.34 -5.84
N VAL A 198 -14.33 9.32 -4.64
CA VAL A 198 -14.96 8.80 -3.42
C VAL A 198 -15.62 9.90 -2.57
N ASN A 199 -15.92 11.07 -3.14
CA ASN A 199 -16.56 12.21 -2.46
C ASN A 199 -15.82 12.63 -1.18
N HIS A 200 -14.49 12.65 -1.21
CA HIS A 200 -13.63 13.06 -0.08
C HIS A 200 -13.92 12.34 1.23
N ARG A 201 -14.39 11.11 1.19
CA ARG A 201 -14.69 10.32 2.40
C ARG A 201 -13.49 10.28 3.34
N PRO A 202 -13.69 10.50 4.65
CA PRO A 202 -12.60 10.51 5.62
C PRO A 202 -12.00 9.12 5.90
N GLU A 203 -12.65 8.05 5.44
CA GLU A 203 -12.13 6.70 5.54
C GLU A 203 -11.02 6.42 4.53
N PHE A 204 -10.92 7.23 3.45
CA PHE A 204 -9.88 7.11 2.43
C PHE A 204 -8.85 8.23 2.55
N GLY A 205 -7.59 7.85 2.57
CA GLY A 205 -6.44 8.75 2.57
C GLY A 205 -5.20 8.04 2.10
N PHE A 206 -4.04 8.51 2.49
CA PHE A 206 -2.77 8.09 1.91
C PHE A 206 -1.80 7.54 2.95
N ASN A 207 -1.10 6.50 2.55
CA ASN A 207 0.18 6.11 3.09
C ASN A 207 1.25 6.80 2.23
N PHE A 208 1.96 7.73 2.83
CA PHE A 208 2.97 8.54 2.14
C PHE A 208 4.28 7.75 2.02
N ASP A 209 4.71 7.49 0.78
CA ASP A 209 6.04 6.96 0.45
C ASP A 209 6.76 7.94 -0.48
N PRO A 210 7.79 8.66 -0.01
CA PRO A 210 8.47 9.66 -0.82
C PRO A 210 9.23 9.08 -2.00
N SER A 211 9.65 7.80 -1.92
CA SER A 211 10.47 7.17 -2.95
C SER A 211 9.74 7.05 -4.28
N HIS A 212 8.43 6.77 -4.24
CA HIS A 212 7.61 6.61 -5.43
C HIS A 212 7.31 7.94 -6.13
N LEU A 213 7.26 9.03 -5.40
CA LEU A 213 7.12 10.37 -5.94
C LEU A 213 8.44 10.86 -6.55
N LEU A 214 9.55 10.66 -5.83
CA LEU A 214 10.86 11.15 -6.20
C LEU A 214 11.31 10.72 -7.60
N TRP A 215 11.24 9.43 -7.92
CA TRP A 215 11.74 8.95 -9.19
C TRP A 215 10.87 9.38 -10.40
N GLN A 216 9.62 9.78 -10.14
CA GLN A 216 8.74 10.41 -11.11
C GLN A 216 9.01 11.91 -11.30
N SER A 217 9.94 12.49 -10.52
CA SER A 217 10.19 13.93 -10.44
C SER A 217 9.00 14.72 -9.85
N VAL A 218 8.22 14.09 -8.98
CA VAL A 218 7.22 14.75 -8.14
C VAL A 218 7.87 15.06 -6.81
N ASP A 219 7.76 16.30 -6.34
CA ASP A 219 8.31 16.69 -5.04
C ASP A 219 7.48 16.10 -3.89
N PRO A 220 8.07 15.23 -3.05
CA PRO A 220 7.34 14.65 -1.93
C PRO A 220 6.84 15.68 -0.90
N VAL A 221 7.53 16.82 -0.76
CA VAL A 221 7.12 17.89 0.16
C VAL A 221 5.85 18.58 -0.34
N GLU A 222 5.73 18.80 -1.66
CA GLU A 222 4.50 19.33 -2.24
C GLU A 222 3.31 18.39 -2.03
N PHE A 223 3.54 17.06 -2.05
CA PHE A 223 2.48 16.11 -1.72
C PHE A 223 2.01 16.27 -0.27
N ILE A 224 2.92 16.45 0.69
CA ILE A 224 2.57 16.70 2.09
C ILE A 224 1.78 18.00 2.24
N ARG A 225 2.21 19.08 1.58
CA ARG A 225 1.54 20.38 1.61
C ARG A 225 0.13 20.32 1.03
N GLU A 226 -0.07 19.52 0.00
CA GLU A 226 -1.37 19.39 -0.67
C GLU A 226 -2.37 18.53 0.15
N PHE A 227 -1.88 17.55 0.91
CA PHE A 227 -2.72 16.57 1.61
C PHE A 227 -2.44 16.44 3.11
N PRO A 228 -2.28 17.56 3.89
CA PRO A 228 -1.87 17.50 5.29
C PRO A 228 -2.83 16.69 6.18
N ASP A 229 -4.13 16.71 5.86
CA ASP A 229 -5.17 16.02 6.62
C ASP A 229 -5.53 14.63 6.08
N ARG A 230 -4.84 14.15 5.06
CA ARG A 230 -5.12 12.89 4.37
C ARG A 230 -3.99 11.87 4.46
N ILE A 231 -2.85 12.22 5.02
CA ILE A 231 -1.75 11.30 5.28
C ILE A 231 -2.03 10.60 6.60
N TYR A 232 -2.39 9.33 6.53
CA TYR A 232 -2.74 8.52 7.69
C TYR A 232 -1.61 7.62 8.17
N HIS A 233 -0.67 7.35 7.29
CA HIS A 233 0.53 6.56 7.56
C HIS A 233 1.70 7.02 6.67
N VAL A 234 2.92 6.61 7.04
CA VAL A 234 4.13 7.00 6.32
C VAL A 234 5.06 5.80 6.21
N HIS A 235 5.46 5.47 4.99
CA HIS A 235 6.57 4.56 4.71
C HIS A 235 7.83 5.38 4.40
N ILE A 236 8.81 5.35 5.28
CA ILE A 236 10.12 5.99 5.06
C ILE A 236 10.96 5.08 4.17
N LYS A 237 10.99 5.37 2.90
CA LYS A 237 11.67 4.62 1.86
C LYS A 237 12.42 5.57 0.93
N ASP A 238 13.55 5.14 0.39
CA ASP A 238 14.41 5.99 -0.42
C ASP A 238 14.56 5.44 -1.83
N ALA A 239 14.83 6.32 -2.78
CA ALA A 239 15.16 6.00 -4.15
C ALA A 239 16.23 6.94 -4.68
N THR A 240 16.96 6.51 -5.71
CA THR A 240 17.90 7.36 -6.43
C THR A 240 17.61 7.32 -7.91
N THR A 241 17.72 8.46 -8.58
CA THR A 241 17.69 8.56 -10.04
C THR A 241 19.11 8.50 -10.58
N LYS A 242 19.31 7.82 -11.71
CA LYS A 242 20.60 7.59 -12.36
C LYS A 242 20.53 7.90 -13.84
N LEU A 243 19.93 9.05 -14.18
CA LEU A 243 19.79 9.49 -15.56
C LEU A 243 21.15 9.94 -16.11
N ASN A 244 21.64 9.25 -17.14
CA ASN A 244 22.97 9.44 -17.72
C ASN A 244 22.93 9.67 -19.24
N GLY A 245 21.77 10.04 -19.78
CA GLY A 245 21.56 10.21 -21.21
C GLY A 245 21.30 8.91 -21.99
N LYS A 246 21.47 7.74 -21.36
CA LYS A 246 21.16 6.42 -21.95
C LYS A 246 20.03 5.71 -21.22
N SER A 247 19.95 5.89 -19.91
CA SER A 247 18.93 5.28 -19.04
C SER A 247 17.79 6.29 -18.81
N GLY A 248 16.57 5.87 -19.09
CA GLY A 248 15.37 6.65 -18.81
C GLY A 248 14.60 6.16 -17.57
N ILE A 249 13.65 6.96 -17.08
CA ILE A 249 12.82 6.62 -15.92
C ILE A 249 11.93 5.38 -16.14
N LEU A 250 11.60 5.04 -17.40
CA LEU A 250 10.82 3.84 -17.74
C LEU A 250 11.62 2.54 -17.63
N CYS A 251 12.94 2.63 -17.43
CA CYS A 251 13.84 1.51 -17.10
C CYS A 251 13.89 0.35 -18.11
N SER A 252 13.33 0.48 -19.31
CA SER A 252 13.43 -0.47 -20.44
C SER A 252 13.08 -1.93 -20.08
N HIS A 253 12.12 -2.17 -19.17
CA HIS A 253 11.74 -3.50 -18.65
C HIS A 253 12.87 -4.27 -17.93
N LEU A 254 13.92 -3.57 -17.50
CA LEU A 254 15.03 -4.17 -16.72
C LEU A 254 14.59 -4.47 -15.28
N ASN A 255 15.08 -5.55 -14.72
CA ASN A 255 14.82 -5.93 -13.33
C ASN A 255 15.45 -4.93 -12.34
N PHE A 256 14.87 -4.84 -11.14
CA PHE A 256 15.47 -4.06 -10.05
C PHE A 256 16.91 -4.55 -9.75
N GLY A 257 17.79 -3.60 -9.45
CA GLY A 257 19.20 -3.88 -9.25
C GLY A 257 20.05 -3.85 -10.53
N ASP A 258 19.48 -3.87 -11.74
CA ASP A 258 20.24 -3.73 -12.99
C ASP A 258 20.82 -2.31 -13.08
N PRO A 259 22.16 -2.16 -13.25
CA PRO A 259 22.81 -0.84 -13.25
C PRO A 259 22.40 0.06 -14.42
N ARG A 260 21.76 -0.48 -15.45
CA ARG A 260 21.25 0.28 -16.60
C ARG A 260 19.90 0.94 -16.35
N ARG A 261 19.22 0.64 -15.23
CA ARG A 261 17.96 1.30 -14.85
C ARG A 261 18.20 2.79 -14.59
N GLY A 262 17.23 3.63 -14.96
CA GLY A 262 17.29 5.07 -14.71
C GLY A 262 17.04 5.46 -13.25
N TRP A 263 16.52 4.56 -12.44
CA TRP A 263 16.33 4.72 -11.00
C TRP A 263 16.28 3.36 -10.30
N ASP A 264 16.48 3.38 -8.99
CA ASP A 264 16.39 2.19 -8.14
C ASP A 264 16.13 2.59 -6.68
N PHE A 265 15.57 1.66 -5.88
CA PHE A 265 15.40 1.88 -4.44
C PHE A 265 16.73 1.86 -3.71
N ARG A 266 16.75 2.55 -2.56
CA ARG A 266 17.90 2.61 -1.64
C ARG A 266 17.42 2.52 -0.20
N SER A 267 18.29 2.09 0.68
CA SER A 267 18.07 2.24 2.12
C SER A 267 17.91 3.72 2.45
N PRO A 268 17.03 4.10 3.39
CA PRO A 268 16.84 5.49 3.79
C PRO A 268 18.14 6.22 4.10
N GLY A 269 18.30 7.41 3.53
CA GLY A 269 19.50 8.24 3.63
C GLY A 269 20.65 7.87 2.68
N ARG A 270 20.46 6.87 1.80
CA ARG A 270 21.45 6.47 0.77
C ARG A 270 20.96 6.73 -0.66
N GLY A 271 19.81 7.33 -0.81
CA GLY A 271 19.23 7.75 -2.08
C GLY A 271 19.23 9.27 -2.25
N SER A 272 18.16 9.78 -2.82
CA SER A 272 18.01 11.19 -3.17
C SER A 272 16.80 11.86 -2.50
N VAL A 273 16.10 11.16 -1.61
CA VAL A 273 14.97 11.74 -0.85
C VAL A 273 15.52 12.72 0.18
N ASN A 274 14.98 13.95 0.16
CA ASN A 274 15.33 15.00 1.15
C ASN A 274 14.53 14.80 2.44
N PHE A 275 14.94 13.83 3.27
CA PHE A 275 14.27 13.54 4.54
C PHE A 275 14.30 14.72 5.53
N GLU A 276 15.30 15.59 5.47
CA GLU A 276 15.36 16.75 6.35
C GLU A 276 14.15 17.67 6.11
N GLU A 277 13.81 17.93 4.86
CA GLU A 277 12.67 18.79 4.51
C GLU A 277 11.32 18.12 4.77
N ILE A 278 11.23 16.80 4.56
CA ILE A 278 10.01 16.00 4.85
C ILE A 278 9.67 15.98 6.35
N ILE A 279 10.70 15.94 7.22
CA ILE A 279 10.51 15.81 8.67
C ILE A 279 10.21 17.15 9.33
N ARG A 280 10.66 18.27 8.76
CA ARG A 280 10.38 19.64 9.23
C ARG A 280 8.92 20.05 9.03
#